data_519d795b04f5cba0383924f6a00b9e76
#
_entry.id   519d795b04f5cba0383924f6a00b9e76
#
_cell.length_a   1.000
_cell.length_b   1.000
_cell.length_c   1.000
_cell.angle_alpha   90.00
_cell.angle_beta   90.00
_cell.angle_gamma   90.00
#
_symmetry.space_group_name_H-M   'P 1'
#
loop_
_entity.id
_entity.type
_entity.pdbx_description
1 polymer ?
#
loop_
_entity_poly.entity_id
_entity_poly.type
_entity_poly.pdbx_seq_one_letter_code
_entity_poly.pdbx_strand_id
1 'polypeptide(L)'
;MTRWSYDSDSGTIRRGTNCLPSHTGLCAERDTPNGLVVPVIRDADKKGIMEISQEMSALAKKARDGKLGPADMQGGCFSISSLGGIGGTSFTPIVNAPEVAILGVSKSAMKPVWDGKAFQPRLTLPLSLSYDHRVIDGAAAARFTATLAQLLGDMRRVLL
;
A
#
# COMPACT_ATOMS: atom_id res chain seq x y z
N MET A 1 3.35 -19.90 -4.16
CA MET A 1 3.75 -18.49 -4.19
C MET A 1 5.09 -18.40 -3.48
N THR A 2 6.18 -18.16 -4.19
CA THR A 2 7.54 -18.11 -3.61
C THR A 2 7.75 -16.78 -2.93
N ARG A 3 8.04 -16.82 -1.65
CA ARG A 3 8.28 -15.64 -0.83
C ARG A 3 9.77 -15.44 -0.60
N TRP A 4 10.21 -14.19 -0.69
CA TRP A 4 11.59 -13.79 -0.42
C TRP A 4 11.60 -12.98 0.87
N SER A 5 12.55 -13.24 1.77
CA SER A 5 12.80 -12.43 2.96
C SER A 5 14.22 -11.87 2.91
N TYR A 6 14.38 -10.62 3.33
CA TYR A 6 15.67 -9.98 3.53
C TYR A 6 16.09 -10.18 4.99
N ASP A 7 17.29 -10.69 5.17
CA ASP A 7 17.92 -10.83 6.48
C ASP A 7 18.82 -9.61 6.70
N SER A 8 18.42 -8.74 7.64
CA SER A 8 19.12 -7.50 7.96
C SER A 8 20.51 -7.73 8.56
N ASP A 9 20.72 -8.86 9.24
CA ASP A 9 21.98 -9.12 9.96
C ASP A 9 23.07 -9.65 9.02
N SER A 10 22.67 -10.38 7.98
CA SER A 10 23.60 -10.94 6.99
C SER A 10 23.63 -10.18 5.66
N GLY A 11 22.73 -9.22 5.44
CA GLY A 11 22.57 -8.51 4.17
C GLY A 11 22.18 -9.43 3.00
N THR A 12 21.68 -10.63 3.29
CA THR A 12 21.34 -11.64 2.29
C THR A 12 19.84 -11.79 2.11
N ILE A 13 19.45 -12.05 0.85
CA ILE A 13 18.06 -12.38 0.52
C ILE A 13 17.94 -13.90 0.57
N ARG A 14 17.11 -14.43 1.43
CA ARG A 14 16.83 -15.85 1.54
C ARG A 14 15.47 -16.20 0.95
N ARG A 15 15.45 -17.28 0.20
CA ARG A 15 14.22 -17.94 -0.22
C ARG A 15 13.65 -18.67 0.99
N GLY A 16 12.78 -18.03 1.72
CA GLY A 16 12.19 -18.58 2.94
C GLY A 16 11.05 -19.52 2.62
N THR A 17 11.16 -20.74 3.11
CA THR A 17 10.07 -21.73 3.05
C THR A 17 9.03 -21.54 4.16
N ASN A 18 9.25 -20.69 5.17
CA ASN A 18 8.36 -20.59 6.33
C ASN A 18 8.41 -19.24 7.08
N CYS A 19 8.49 -18.11 6.38
CA CYS A 19 8.07 -16.88 7.03
C CYS A 19 6.61 -16.61 6.65
N LEU A 20 5.70 -17.27 7.34
CA LEU A 20 4.38 -16.68 7.58
C LEU A 20 4.65 -15.51 8.52
N PRO A 21 4.52 -14.24 8.13
CA PRO A 21 4.34 -13.23 9.15
C PRO A 21 3.08 -13.64 9.87
N SER A 22 3.18 -13.79 11.16
CA SER A 22 2.02 -13.94 12.02
C SER A 22 1.04 -12.77 11.86
N HIS A 23 1.42 -11.74 11.10
CA HIS A 23 0.64 -10.53 10.89
C HIS A 23 0.89 -9.95 9.51
N THR A 24 -0.15 -9.82 8.70
CA THR A 24 -0.14 -9.05 7.46
C THR A 24 -0.43 -7.58 7.83
N GLY A 25 0.62 -6.82 8.11
CA GLY A 25 0.50 -5.41 8.49
C GLY A 25 0.52 -4.50 7.27
N LEU A 26 -0.51 -3.70 7.08
CA LEU A 26 -0.53 -2.59 6.12
C LEU A 26 -0.18 -1.29 6.84
N CYS A 27 0.82 -0.59 6.32
CA CYS A 27 1.19 0.73 6.80
C CYS A 27 0.43 1.80 6.00
N ALA A 28 -0.21 2.74 6.68
CA ALA A 28 -0.90 3.86 6.03
C ALA A 28 -0.28 5.17 6.51
N GLU A 29 0.41 5.87 5.63
CA GLU A 29 1.02 7.16 5.94
C GLU A 29 -0.02 8.20 6.38
N ARG A 30 0.31 8.95 7.43
CA ARG A 30 -0.51 10.04 7.96
C ARG A 30 0.33 11.27 8.28
N ASP A 31 -0.12 12.40 7.75
CA ASP A 31 0.45 13.69 8.06
C ASP A 31 -0.03 14.17 9.45
N THR A 32 0.90 14.64 10.26
CA THR A 32 0.65 15.21 11.59
C THR A 32 1.43 16.51 11.77
N PRO A 33 1.05 17.36 12.72
CA PRO A 33 1.82 18.58 13.03
C PRO A 33 3.30 18.34 13.38
N ASN A 34 3.63 17.12 13.84
CA ASN A 34 4.99 16.71 14.21
C ASN A 34 5.71 15.91 13.11
N GLY A 35 5.15 15.84 11.90
CA GLY A 35 5.70 15.10 10.76
C GLY A 35 4.87 13.89 10.37
N LEU A 36 5.41 13.14 9.41
CA LEU A 36 4.77 11.97 8.85
C LEU A 36 4.92 10.77 9.80
N VAL A 37 3.82 10.09 10.08
CA VAL A 37 3.79 8.83 10.85
C VAL A 37 3.12 7.74 10.03
N VAL A 38 3.54 6.49 10.26
CA VAL A 38 3.12 5.34 9.45
C VAL A 38 2.59 4.24 10.38
N PRO A 39 1.36 4.37 10.90
CA PRO A 39 0.76 3.33 11.74
C PRO A 39 0.45 2.07 10.95
N VAL A 40 0.48 0.93 11.65
CA VAL A 40 0.31 -0.40 11.08
C VAL A 40 -1.07 -0.96 11.41
N ILE A 41 -1.84 -1.32 10.38
CA ILE A 41 -3.06 -2.11 10.49
C ILE A 41 -2.66 -3.57 10.49
N ARG A 42 -2.83 -4.26 11.60
CA ARG A 42 -2.43 -5.66 11.77
C ARG A 42 -3.48 -6.61 11.24
N ASP A 43 -3.05 -7.79 10.79
CA ASP A 43 -3.95 -8.85 10.30
C ASP A 43 -4.98 -8.35 9.27
N ALA A 44 -4.54 -7.48 8.36
CA ALA A 44 -5.42 -6.86 7.36
C ALA A 44 -6.08 -7.88 6.41
N ASP A 45 -5.44 -9.05 6.24
CA ASP A 45 -5.96 -10.18 5.46
C ASP A 45 -7.15 -10.90 6.11
N LYS A 46 -7.38 -10.69 7.41
CA LYS A 46 -8.48 -11.28 8.18
C LYS A 46 -9.64 -10.30 8.42
N LYS A 47 -9.48 -9.05 8.01
CA LYS A 47 -10.42 -7.96 8.28
C LYS A 47 -11.21 -7.58 7.05
N GLY A 48 -12.47 -7.26 7.24
CA GLY A 48 -13.32 -6.67 6.19
C GLY A 48 -13.02 -5.18 5.97
N ILE A 49 -13.46 -4.65 4.83
CA ILE A 49 -13.24 -3.23 4.45
C ILE A 49 -13.72 -2.26 5.53
N MET A 50 -14.87 -2.52 6.15
CA MET A 50 -15.44 -1.65 7.18
C MET A 50 -14.58 -1.64 8.45
N GLU A 51 -14.07 -2.80 8.86
CA GLU A 51 -13.21 -2.95 10.03
C GLU A 51 -11.86 -2.24 9.80
N ILE A 52 -11.25 -2.43 8.63
CA ILE A 52 -10.03 -1.72 8.22
C ILE A 52 -10.26 -0.20 8.24
N SER A 53 -11.38 0.27 7.72
CA SER A 53 -11.72 1.70 7.69
C SER A 53 -11.88 2.30 9.10
N GLN A 54 -12.52 1.57 10.02
CA GLN A 54 -12.67 1.99 11.40
C GLN A 54 -11.33 2.05 12.14
N GLU A 55 -10.51 1.01 12.00
CA GLU A 55 -9.17 0.96 12.60
C GLU A 55 -8.27 2.06 12.05
N MET A 56 -8.30 2.28 10.74
CA MET A 56 -7.57 3.36 10.08
C MET A 56 -7.97 4.74 10.63
N SER A 57 -9.27 4.95 10.87
CA SER A 57 -9.79 6.19 11.46
C SER A 57 -9.35 6.37 12.92
N ALA A 58 -9.34 5.29 13.69
CA ALA A 58 -8.87 5.29 15.08
C ALA A 58 -7.37 5.57 15.16
N LEU A 59 -6.55 4.93 14.33
CA LEU A 59 -5.11 5.18 14.24
C LEU A 59 -4.81 6.61 13.79
N ALA A 60 -5.55 7.13 12.81
CA ALA A 60 -5.42 8.52 12.37
C ALA A 60 -5.75 9.53 13.49
N LYS A 61 -6.74 9.24 14.36
CA LYS A 61 -7.03 10.05 15.53
C LYS A 61 -5.89 9.99 16.55
N LYS A 62 -5.40 8.78 16.88
CA LYS A 62 -4.24 8.60 17.77
C LYS A 62 -3.00 9.36 17.24
N ALA A 63 -2.78 9.35 15.93
CA ALA A 63 -1.68 10.06 15.30
C ALA A 63 -1.77 11.57 15.51
N ARG A 64 -2.94 12.17 15.25
CA ARG A 64 -3.18 13.60 15.48
C ARG A 64 -3.06 14.00 16.94
N ASP A 65 -3.50 13.13 17.85
CA ASP A 65 -3.41 13.35 19.29
C ASP A 65 -2.00 13.11 19.86
N GLY A 66 -1.02 12.70 19.02
CA GLY A 66 0.35 12.39 19.47
C GLY A 66 0.45 11.15 20.37
N LYS A 67 -0.54 10.24 20.30
CA LYS A 67 -0.65 9.07 21.20
C LYS A 67 -0.24 7.75 20.54
N LEU A 68 0.40 7.78 19.38
CA LEU A 68 0.96 6.57 18.77
C LEU A 68 2.18 6.11 19.55
N GLY A 69 2.17 4.84 19.95
CA GLY A 69 3.32 4.18 20.57
C GLY A 69 4.21 3.49 19.51
N PRO A 70 5.45 3.12 19.88
CA PRO A 70 6.34 2.36 19.00
C PRO A 70 5.69 1.04 18.49
N ALA A 71 4.86 0.41 19.31
CA ALA A 71 4.14 -0.79 18.94
C ALA A 71 3.12 -0.56 17.81
N ASP A 72 2.54 0.64 17.70
CA ASP A 72 1.59 0.98 16.64
C ASP A 72 2.26 1.17 15.26
N MET A 73 3.60 1.30 15.24
CA MET A 73 4.40 1.60 14.03
C MET A 73 5.29 0.43 13.59
N GLN A 74 5.23 -0.72 14.26
CA GLN A 74 6.07 -1.88 13.96
C GLN A 74 5.27 -3.06 13.42
N GLY A 75 5.92 -3.90 12.60
CA GLY A 75 5.34 -5.13 12.07
C GLY A 75 4.58 -4.95 10.77
N GLY A 76 4.74 -3.84 10.09
CA GLY A 76 4.25 -3.65 8.71
C GLY A 76 5.05 -4.50 7.72
N CYS A 77 4.39 -4.90 6.63
CA CYS A 77 5.02 -5.63 5.54
C CYS A 77 4.83 -4.97 4.18
N PHE A 78 3.95 -3.98 4.09
CA PHE A 78 3.65 -3.24 2.88
C PHE A 78 3.06 -1.88 3.24
N SER A 79 3.60 -0.81 2.66
CA SER A 79 3.14 0.55 2.89
C SER A 79 2.24 1.06 1.77
N ILE A 80 1.25 1.87 2.15
CA ILE A 80 0.41 2.63 1.23
C ILE A 80 0.52 4.12 1.60
N SER A 81 1.07 4.90 0.68
CA SER A 81 1.18 6.35 0.81
C SER A 81 0.12 7.03 -0.03
N SER A 82 -0.66 7.94 0.55
CA SER A 82 -1.74 8.63 -0.15
C SER A 82 -1.58 10.13 -0.10
N LEU A 83 -1.36 10.74 -1.26
CA LEU A 83 -1.38 12.19 -1.45
C LEU A 83 -2.70 12.71 -2.03
N GLY A 84 -3.70 11.85 -2.19
CA GLY A 84 -4.98 12.20 -2.82
C GLY A 84 -5.73 13.35 -2.15
N GLY A 85 -5.55 13.54 -0.85
CA GLY A 85 -6.14 14.64 -0.09
C GLY A 85 -5.42 15.98 -0.23
N ILE A 86 -4.13 15.95 -0.55
CA ILE A 86 -3.28 17.16 -0.66
C ILE A 86 -3.27 17.68 -2.10
N GLY A 87 -3.23 16.76 -3.06
CA GLY A 87 -3.17 17.07 -4.49
C GLY A 87 -2.07 16.27 -5.18
N GLY A 88 -1.79 16.62 -6.44
CA GLY A 88 -0.81 15.91 -7.26
C GLY A 88 -1.43 14.85 -8.16
N THR A 89 -0.89 14.74 -9.37
CA THR A 89 -1.36 13.80 -10.41
C THR A 89 -0.63 12.48 -10.37
N SER A 90 0.60 12.47 -9.84
CA SER A 90 1.45 11.29 -9.63
C SER A 90 2.62 11.65 -8.73
N PHE A 91 3.17 10.65 -8.05
CA PHE A 91 4.42 10.77 -7.29
C PHE A 91 5.09 9.40 -7.22
N THR A 92 6.37 9.39 -6.86
CA THR A 92 7.14 8.16 -6.65
C THR A 92 7.36 8.02 -5.14
N PRO A 93 6.65 7.12 -4.47
CA PRO A 93 6.87 6.87 -3.04
C PRO A 93 8.25 6.24 -2.82
N ILE A 94 8.87 6.52 -1.67
CA ILE A 94 10.16 5.96 -1.30
C ILE A 94 9.92 4.72 -0.44
N VAL A 95 10.55 3.60 -0.81
CA VAL A 95 10.45 2.34 -0.06
C VAL A 95 11.08 2.52 1.31
N ASN A 96 10.35 2.18 2.35
CA ASN A 96 10.79 2.28 3.73
C ASN A 96 11.31 0.91 4.22
N ALA A 97 12.62 0.79 4.39
CA ALA A 97 13.23 -0.44 4.89
C ALA A 97 12.69 -0.82 6.28
N PRO A 98 12.46 -2.10 6.58
CA PRO A 98 12.80 -3.31 5.82
C PRO A 98 11.75 -3.76 4.79
N GLU A 99 10.74 -2.97 4.54
CA GLU A 99 9.78 -3.26 3.48
C GLU A 99 10.44 -3.21 2.10
N VAL A 100 9.88 -3.95 1.15
CA VAL A 100 10.46 -4.07 -0.20
C VAL A 100 9.60 -3.44 -1.28
N ALA A 101 8.43 -2.92 -0.92
CA ALA A 101 7.55 -2.22 -1.84
C ALA A 101 6.61 -1.26 -1.10
N ILE A 102 6.21 -0.21 -1.81
CA ILE A 102 5.24 0.80 -1.35
C ILE A 102 4.33 1.20 -2.50
N LEU A 103 3.03 1.32 -2.23
CA LEU A 103 2.03 1.78 -3.18
C LEU A 103 1.71 3.26 -2.93
N GLY A 104 1.91 4.08 -3.94
CA GLY A 104 1.48 5.47 -3.96
C GLY A 104 0.07 5.61 -4.56
N VAL A 105 -0.79 6.35 -3.88
CA VAL A 105 -2.14 6.67 -4.31
C VAL A 105 -2.27 8.18 -4.48
N SER A 106 -2.52 8.66 -5.71
CA SER A 106 -2.67 10.07 -6.03
C SER A 106 -4.14 10.49 -6.11
N LYS A 107 -4.38 11.77 -6.37
CA LYS A 107 -5.74 12.31 -6.48
C LYS A 107 -6.46 11.75 -7.72
N SER A 108 -7.67 11.25 -7.51
CA SER A 108 -8.55 10.83 -8.61
C SER A 108 -8.93 12.04 -9.48
N ALA A 109 -8.95 11.82 -10.79
CA ALA A 109 -9.33 12.84 -11.76
C ALA A 109 -10.13 12.25 -12.92
N MET A 110 -11.00 13.06 -13.52
CA MET A 110 -11.68 12.68 -14.75
C MET A 110 -10.68 12.69 -15.89
N LYS A 111 -10.57 11.54 -16.59
CA LYS A 111 -9.71 11.39 -17.78
C LYS A 111 -10.50 10.83 -18.94
N PRO A 112 -10.21 11.25 -20.18
CA PRO A 112 -10.78 10.62 -21.36
C PRO A 112 -10.15 9.25 -21.55
N VAL A 113 -11.01 8.21 -21.52
CA VAL A 113 -10.59 6.82 -21.75
C VAL A 113 -11.27 6.32 -23.02
N TRP A 114 -10.51 5.73 -23.92
CA TRP A 114 -11.02 5.15 -25.15
C TRP A 114 -11.77 3.85 -24.86
N ASP A 115 -13.04 3.74 -25.29
CA ASP A 115 -13.89 2.56 -25.08
C ASP A 115 -13.92 1.60 -26.28
N GLY A 116 -13.15 1.90 -27.32
CA GLY A 116 -13.15 1.18 -28.61
C GLY A 116 -13.90 1.92 -29.71
N LYS A 117 -14.70 2.97 -29.37
CA LYS A 117 -15.50 3.76 -30.32
C LYS A 117 -15.38 5.25 -30.11
N ALA A 118 -15.33 5.69 -28.87
CA ALA A 118 -15.25 7.10 -28.49
C ALA A 118 -14.50 7.28 -27.18
N PHE A 119 -14.05 8.53 -26.91
CA PHE A 119 -13.49 8.90 -25.62
C PHE A 119 -14.63 9.10 -24.61
N GLN A 120 -14.59 8.31 -23.53
CA GLN A 120 -15.55 8.42 -22.44
C GLN A 120 -14.86 9.06 -21.20
N PRO A 121 -15.52 10.01 -20.52
CA PRO A 121 -14.99 10.52 -19.27
C PRO A 121 -15.07 9.43 -18.20
N ARG A 122 -13.92 9.08 -17.61
CA ARG A 122 -13.81 8.09 -16.53
C ARG A 122 -13.08 8.69 -15.34
N LEU A 123 -13.60 8.44 -14.13
CA LEU A 123 -12.86 8.76 -12.91
C LEU A 123 -11.70 7.77 -12.77
N THR A 124 -10.48 8.28 -12.85
CA THR A 124 -9.26 7.48 -12.83
C THR A 124 -8.48 7.76 -11.58
N LEU A 125 -8.08 6.71 -10.86
CA LEU A 125 -7.21 6.77 -9.70
C LEU A 125 -5.78 6.38 -10.13
N PRO A 126 -4.82 7.32 -10.12
CA PRO A 126 -3.44 7.00 -10.43
C PRO A 126 -2.80 6.23 -9.29
N LEU A 127 -2.13 5.13 -9.62
CA LEU A 127 -1.37 4.30 -8.70
C LEU A 127 0.09 4.25 -9.13
N SER A 128 1.00 4.35 -8.18
CA SER A 128 2.44 4.23 -8.39
C SER A 128 2.99 3.15 -7.46
N LEU A 129 3.79 2.23 -8.00
CA LEU A 129 4.44 1.20 -7.19
C LEU A 129 5.96 1.43 -7.24
N SER A 130 6.56 1.69 -6.08
CA SER A 130 8.01 1.63 -5.91
C SER A 130 8.39 0.32 -5.22
N TYR A 131 9.50 -0.28 -5.63
CA TYR A 131 9.93 -1.56 -5.09
C TYR A 131 11.45 -1.73 -5.17
N ASP A 132 12.00 -2.57 -4.29
CA ASP A 132 13.41 -2.96 -4.31
C ASP A 132 13.63 -4.01 -5.40
N HIS A 133 14.33 -3.60 -6.48
CA HIS A 133 14.56 -4.46 -7.64
C HIS A 133 15.51 -5.64 -7.36
N ARG A 134 16.15 -5.67 -6.21
CA ARG A 134 16.92 -6.83 -5.73
C ARG A 134 16.01 -7.99 -5.30
N VAL A 135 14.75 -7.68 -4.93
CA VAL A 135 13.78 -8.64 -4.38
C VAL A 135 12.63 -8.88 -5.35
N ILE A 136 12.16 -7.84 -6.01
CA ILE A 136 11.00 -7.86 -6.91
C ILE A 136 11.48 -7.53 -8.31
N ASP A 137 11.22 -8.39 -9.28
CA ASP A 137 11.48 -8.13 -10.69
C ASP A 137 10.36 -7.29 -11.33
N GLY A 138 10.66 -6.64 -12.47
CA GLY A 138 9.73 -5.78 -13.18
C GLY A 138 8.46 -6.51 -13.65
N ALA A 139 8.57 -7.79 -13.98
CA ALA A 139 7.41 -8.58 -14.40
C ALA A 139 6.47 -8.88 -13.23
N ALA A 140 7.01 -9.17 -12.05
CA ALA A 140 6.22 -9.35 -10.83
C ALA A 140 5.51 -8.04 -10.43
N ALA A 141 6.21 -6.91 -10.48
CA ALA A 141 5.64 -5.59 -10.20
C ALA A 141 4.52 -5.23 -11.19
N ALA A 142 4.73 -5.48 -12.48
CA ALA A 142 3.71 -5.25 -13.51
C ALA A 142 2.47 -6.13 -13.33
N ARG A 143 2.64 -7.41 -13.02
CA ARG A 143 1.52 -8.32 -12.73
C ARG A 143 0.74 -7.88 -11.50
N PHE A 144 1.43 -7.46 -10.44
CA PHE A 144 0.80 -6.96 -9.23
C PHE A 144 -0.07 -5.72 -9.53
N THR A 145 0.48 -4.72 -10.19
CA THR A 145 -0.25 -3.48 -10.51
C THR A 145 -1.40 -3.73 -11.47
N ALA A 146 -1.24 -4.59 -12.47
CA ALA A 146 -2.31 -4.96 -13.39
C ALA A 146 -3.46 -5.69 -12.66
N THR A 147 -3.15 -6.63 -11.77
CA THR A 147 -4.15 -7.34 -10.97
C THR A 147 -4.88 -6.38 -10.03
N LEU A 148 -4.15 -5.49 -9.36
CA LEU A 148 -4.73 -4.47 -8.48
C LEU A 148 -5.68 -3.55 -9.26
N ALA A 149 -5.27 -3.08 -10.45
CA ALA A 149 -6.10 -2.24 -11.30
C ALA A 149 -7.39 -2.96 -11.76
N GLN A 150 -7.32 -4.26 -12.07
CA GLN A 150 -8.49 -5.07 -12.43
C GLN A 150 -9.46 -5.24 -11.26
N LEU A 151 -8.95 -5.47 -10.04
CA LEU A 151 -9.77 -5.60 -8.84
C LEU A 151 -10.46 -4.29 -8.51
N LEU A 152 -9.73 -3.18 -8.52
CA LEU A 152 -10.27 -1.85 -8.23
C LEU A 152 -11.19 -1.32 -9.34
N GLY A 153 -11.02 -1.79 -10.56
CA GLY A 153 -11.87 -1.44 -11.70
C GLY A 153 -13.28 -2.02 -11.64
N ASP A 154 -13.49 -3.07 -10.87
CA ASP A 154 -14.79 -3.69 -10.66
C ASP A 154 -14.92 -4.20 -9.22
N MET A 155 -15.62 -3.43 -8.39
CA MET A 155 -15.82 -3.73 -6.95
C MET A 155 -16.47 -5.10 -6.70
N ARG A 156 -17.20 -5.67 -7.66
CA ARG A 156 -17.77 -7.02 -7.53
C ARG A 156 -16.68 -8.07 -7.37
N ARG A 157 -15.50 -7.85 -7.96
CA ARG A 157 -14.33 -8.76 -7.85
C ARG A 157 -13.68 -8.74 -6.47
N VAL A 158 -13.95 -7.71 -5.67
CA VAL A 158 -13.45 -7.60 -4.30
C VAL A 158 -14.37 -8.29 -3.30
N LEU A 159 -15.65 -8.47 -3.67
CA LEU A 159 -16.69 -9.07 -2.82
C LEU A 159 -16.88 -10.58 -3.05
N LEU A 160 -16.25 -11.15 -4.06
CA LEU A 160 -16.25 -12.57 -4.38
C LEU A 160 -15.01 -13.27 -3.83
#